data_f76a72cfd37dac6279974d15a65c0534
#
_entry.id   f76a72cfd37dac6279974d15a65c0534
#
_cell.length_a   1.000
_cell.length_b   1.000
_cell.length_c   1.000
_cell.angle_alpha   90.00
_cell.angle_beta   90.00
_cell.angle_gamma   90.00
#
_symmetry.space_group_name_H-M   'P 1'
#
loop_
_entity.id
_entity.type
_entity.pdbx_description
1 polymer ?
#
loop_
_entity_poly.entity_id
_entity_poly.type
_entity_poly.pdbx_seq_one_letter_code
_entity_poly.pdbx_strand_id
1 'polypeptide(L)' 'MTNKEMVVEVLRNYGAMTSKQIAVQINNKLGVVLTPAQVAGAIRPLIAKGEAASSKDEHNQTRYWIVEARW' A
#
# COMPACT_ATOMS: atom_id res chain seq x y z
N MET A 1 -6.73 8.64 11.30
CA MET A 1 -6.41 7.39 10.57
C MET A 1 -5.02 6.91 10.91
N THR A 2 -4.86 5.61 11.06
CA THR A 2 -3.54 5.02 11.23
C THR A 2 -2.84 4.93 9.86
N ASN A 3 -1.53 4.71 9.87
CA ASN A 3 -0.78 4.50 8.61
C ASN A 3 -1.36 3.34 7.81
N LYS A 4 -1.73 2.27 8.50
CA LYS A 4 -2.35 1.10 7.89
C LYS A 4 -3.65 1.45 7.17
N GLU A 5 -4.51 2.22 7.82
CA GLU A 5 -5.79 2.62 7.24
C GLU A 5 -5.60 3.50 6.01
N MET A 6 -4.64 4.42 6.06
CA MET A 6 -4.33 5.28 4.92
C MET A 6 -3.84 4.48 3.72
N VAL A 7 -2.97 3.50 3.96
CA VAL A 7 -2.45 2.63 2.91
C VAL A 7 -3.57 1.80 2.28
N VAL A 8 -4.44 1.22 3.10
CA VAL A 8 -5.59 0.44 2.61
C VAL A 8 -6.50 1.30 1.75
N GLU A 9 -6.82 2.50 2.21
CA GLU A 9 -7.67 3.44 1.48
C GLU A 9 -7.11 3.71 0.08
N VAL A 10 -5.83 4.04 0.00
CA VAL A 10 -5.19 4.37 -1.26
C VAL A 10 -5.14 3.16 -2.20
N LEU A 11 -4.78 2.00 -1.69
CA LEU A 11 -4.69 0.80 -2.52
C LEU A 11 -6.05 0.34 -3.04
N ARG A 12 -7.11 0.50 -2.25
CA ARG A 12 -8.46 0.16 -2.72
C ARG A 12 -8.93 1.07 -3.85
N ASN A 13 -8.56 2.35 -3.77
CA ASN A 13 -9.04 3.33 -4.74
C ASN A 13 -8.21 3.35 -6.03
N TYR A 14 -6.93 3.03 -5.95
CA TYR A 14 -6.01 3.20 -7.08
C TYR A 14 -5.38 1.92 -7.60
N GLY A 15 -5.54 0.81 -6.90
CA GLY A 15 -4.98 -0.47 -7.34
C GLY A 15 -3.52 -0.66 -6.98
N ALA A 16 -2.83 -1.52 -7.72
CA ALA A 16 -1.45 -1.89 -7.41
C ALA A 16 -0.47 -0.74 -7.57
N MET A 17 0.33 -0.48 -6.54
CA MET A 17 1.31 0.60 -6.53
C MET A 17 2.55 0.22 -5.74
N THR A 18 3.68 0.87 -6.06
CA THR A 18 4.89 0.76 -5.24
C THR A 18 4.72 1.55 -3.94
N SER A 19 5.56 1.27 -2.93
CA SER A 19 5.52 2.01 -1.67
C SER A 19 5.73 3.50 -1.88
N LYS A 20 6.60 3.88 -2.81
CA LYS A 20 6.83 5.29 -3.15
C LYS A 20 5.57 5.94 -3.72
N GLN A 21 4.88 5.27 -4.63
CA GLN A 21 3.64 5.78 -5.23
C GLN A 21 2.54 5.90 -4.18
N ILE A 22 2.44 4.92 -3.28
CA ILE A 22 1.48 4.96 -2.18
C ILE A 22 1.73 6.18 -1.30
N ALA A 23 3.00 6.43 -0.95
CA ALA A 23 3.36 7.60 -0.13
C ALA A 23 2.96 8.90 -0.81
N VAL A 24 3.17 9.01 -2.12
CA VAL A 24 2.78 10.20 -2.89
C VAL A 24 1.26 10.39 -2.86
N GLN A 25 0.50 9.32 -3.06
CA GLN A 25 -0.97 9.41 -3.07
C GLN A 25 -1.52 9.75 -1.69
N ILE A 26 -0.93 9.22 -0.62
CA ILE A 26 -1.35 9.57 0.73
C ILE A 26 -1.14 11.06 0.98
N ASN A 27 0.00 11.61 0.55
CA ASN A 27 0.26 13.03 0.69
C ASN A 27 -0.76 13.86 -0.11
N ASN A 28 -1.02 13.47 -1.36
CA ASN A 28 -1.91 14.21 -2.24
C ASN A 28 -3.37 14.18 -1.78
N LYS A 29 -3.83 13.04 -1.26
CA LYS A 29 -5.24 12.83 -0.91
C LYS A 29 -5.55 13.14 0.55
N LEU A 30 -4.63 12.84 1.44
CA LEU A 30 -4.88 12.94 2.88
C LEU A 30 -4.02 13.98 3.58
N GLY A 31 -3.08 14.60 2.85
CA GLY A 31 -2.20 15.63 3.39
C GLY A 31 -1.21 15.14 4.43
N VAL A 32 -0.93 13.84 4.46
CA VAL A 32 -0.02 13.22 5.42
C VAL A 32 1.26 12.83 4.71
N VAL A 33 2.41 13.18 5.28
CA VAL A 33 3.71 12.84 4.72
C VAL A 33 4.22 11.54 5.35
N LEU A 34 4.36 10.51 4.54
CA LEU A 34 4.94 9.23 4.94
C LEU A 34 6.13 8.91 4.04
N THR A 35 7.15 8.27 4.61
CA THR A 35 8.26 7.76 3.81
C THR A 35 7.85 6.42 3.19
N PRO A 36 8.50 5.99 2.08
CA PRO A 36 8.26 4.66 1.55
C PRO A 36 8.50 3.54 2.57
N ALA A 37 9.48 3.71 3.46
CA ALA A 37 9.76 2.74 4.52
C ALA A 37 8.59 2.63 5.50
N GLN A 38 7.96 3.74 5.86
CA GLN A 38 6.78 3.74 6.72
C GLN A 38 5.59 3.05 6.04
N VAL A 39 5.41 3.29 4.75
CA VAL A 39 4.36 2.61 3.96
C VAL A 39 4.60 1.11 3.94
N ALA A 40 5.81 0.68 3.64
CA ALA A 40 6.15 -0.75 3.62
C ALA A 40 5.95 -1.40 5.00
N GLY A 41 6.33 -0.70 6.05
CA GLY A 41 6.11 -1.17 7.42
C GLY A 41 4.64 -1.32 7.79
N ALA A 42 3.77 -0.45 7.24
CA ALA A 42 2.33 -0.53 7.46
C ALA A 42 1.70 -1.68 6.68
N ILE A 43 2.26 -2.04 5.52
CA ILE A 43 1.73 -3.11 4.67
C ILE A 43 2.11 -4.51 5.17
N ARG A 44 3.27 -4.66 5.79
CA ARG A 44 3.76 -5.98 6.22
C ARG A 44 2.75 -6.78 7.04
N PRO A 45 2.10 -6.21 8.07
CA PRO A 45 1.09 -6.96 8.82
C PRO A 45 -0.10 -7.38 7.95
N LEU A 46 -0.46 -6.59 6.94
CA LEU A 46 -1.53 -6.92 6.02
C LEU A 46 -1.16 -8.12 5.15
N ILE A 47 0.09 -8.17 4.69
CA ILE A 47 0.58 -9.31 3.90
C ILE A 47 0.60 -10.58 4.77
N ALA A 48 1.05 -10.45 6.02
CA ALA A 48 1.09 -11.57 6.94
C ALA A 48 -0.29 -12.17 7.20
N LYS A 49 -1.34 -11.33 7.18
CA LYS A 49 -2.71 -11.77 7.37
C LYS A 49 -3.40 -12.21 6.07
N GLY A 50 -2.75 -12.06 4.93
CA GLY A 50 -3.36 -12.35 3.64
C GLY A 50 -4.32 -11.29 3.13
N GLU A 51 -4.32 -10.10 3.74
CA GLU A 51 -5.17 -8.98 3.32
C GLU A 51 -4.54 -8.12 2.23
N ALA A 52 -3.24 -8.25 2.05
CA ALA A 52 -2.52 -7.59 0.97
C ALA A 52 -1.52 -8.56 0.37
N ALA A 53 -1.10 -8.27 -0.85
CA ALA A 53 -0.09 -9.07 -1.53
C ALA A 53 0.91 -8.15 -2.22
N SER A 54 2.03 -8.72 -2.60
CA SER A 54 3.06 -7.98 -3.32
C SER A 54 3.74 -8.88 -4.35
N SER A 55 4.25 -8.25 -5.39
CA SER A 55 5.13 -8.93 -6.34
C SER A 55 6.05 -7.90 -6.99
N LYS A 56 7.15 -8.37 -7.53
CA LYS A 56 8.08 -7.50 -8.27
C LYS A 56 7.64 -7.43 -9.72
N ASP A 57 7.71 -6.23 -10.29
CA ASP A 57 7.44 -6.03 -11.70
C ASP A 57 8.71 -6.25 -12.53
N GLU A 58 8.61 -6.01 -13.84
CA GLU A 58 9.74 -6.18 -14.76
C GLU A 58 10.92 -5.25 -14.48
N HIS A 59 10.68 -4.15 -13.75
CA HIS A 59 11.70 -3.20 -13.35
C HIS A 59 12.25 -3.51 -11.95
N ASN A 60 11.94 -4.67 -11.40
CA ASN A 60 12.36 -5.12 -10.08
C ASN A 60 11.85 -4.24 -8.95
N GLN A 61 10.73 -3.54 -9.17
CA GLN A 61 10.07 -2.74 -8.15
C GLN A 61 8.92 -3.53 -7.54
N THR A 62 8.82 -3.50 -6.21
CA THR A 62 7.75 -4.21 -5.52
C THR A 62 6.46 -3.40 -5.56
N ARG A 63 5.40 -4.01 -6.10
CA ARG A 63 4.06 -3.43 -6.10
C ARG A 63 3.19 -4.14 -5.10
N TYR A 64 2.30 -3.40 -4.48
CA TYR A 64 1.40 -3.90 -3.44
C TYR A 64 -0.04 -3.67 -3.88
N TRP A 65 -0.93 -4.59 -3.48
CA TRP A 65 -2.36 -4.43 -3.71
C TRP A 65 -3.15 -5.08 -2.56
N ILE A 66 -4.41 -4.71 -2.45
CA ILE A 66 -5.30 -5.29 -1.44
C ILE A 66 -5.94 -6.56 -2.01
N VAL A 67 -5.85 -7.62 -1.24
CA VAL A 67 -6.53 -8.89 -1.55
C VAL A 67 -7.88 -8.85 -0.89
N GLU A 68 -8.95 -8.92 -1.69
CA GLU A 68 -10.29 -8.94 -1.15
C GLU A 68 -10.89 -10.32 -1.37
N ALA A 69 -11.34 -10.93 -0.26
CA ALA A 69 -12.02 -12.21 -0.36
C ALA A 69 -13.39 -12.02 -1.01
N ARG A 70 -13.74 -12.94 -1.91
CA ARG A 70 -15.03 -12.94 -2.59
C ARG A 70 -15.67 -14.30 -2.40
N TRP A 71 -16.82 -14.31 -1.80
CA TRP A 71 -17.56 -15.54 -1.50
C TRP A 71 -18.95 -15.49 -2.06
#